data_d82fabeed60807d2c6ea712d4487bfb9
#
_entry.id   d82fabeed60807d2c6ea712d4487bfb9
#
_cell.length_a   1.000
_cell.length_b   1.000
_cell.length_c   1.000
_cell.angle_alpha   90.00
_cell.angle_beta   90.00
_cell.angle_gamma   90.00
#
_symmetry.space_group_name_H-M   'P 1'
#
loop_
_entity.id
_entity.type
_entity.pdbx_description
1 polymer ?
#
loop_
_entity_poly.entity_id
_entity_poly.type
_entity_poly.pdbx_seq_one_letter_code
_entity_poly.pdbx_strand_id
1 'polypeptide(L)'
;MEAGPVSPVVGRFAPSPSGRLHLGNLACSLLAWLSARHAGGRIVLRIEDLDAERCPRKYADLLEEDLAWLGLVWDEGGSRGGPHGPYYQSECAEIYTRAYQMLEAQGLVYPCFCSRAQLHAASAPHTSDGNVVYPGTCRDLTPAQIAEKRRVKVPAYRLRVPDEVITFRDGCMGLHSENLLRDCGDFYLRRADGVFAYQLAVVVDDARMGVTEVVRGADLLSSTARQLYLYRLLGLTAPRFAHCPLLLAPDGRRLSKRDGDQSLENLRAKYTAEEIVGKLAYAYGLQEEPAPRTPESLVADFSWEKVPRHDICLPEGLF
;
A
#
# COMPACT_ATOMS: atom_id res chain seq x y z
N MET A 1 9.15 -31.72 14.68
CA MET A 1 9.25 -30.35 15.22
C MET A 1 7.83 -29.81 15.23
N GLU A 2 7.23 -29.70 16.38
CA GLU A 2 5.90 -29.08 16.53
C GLU A 2 6.01 -27.63 16.10
N ALA A 3 5.15 -27.22 15.16
CA ALA A 3 5.03 -25.83 14.80
C ALA A 3 4.56 -25.09 16.06
N GLY A 4 5.39 -24.16 16.58
CA GLY A 4 4.99 -23.30 17.67
C GLY A 4 3.68 -22.56 17.33
N PRO A 5 2.98 -22.03 18.33
CA PRO A 5 1.69 -21.36 18.11
C PRO A 5 1.89 -20.27 17.05
N VAL A 6 1.17 -20.43 15.92
CA VAL A 6 1.15 -19.43 14.86
C VAL A 6 0.52 -18.16 15.47
N SER A 7 1.31 -17.11 15.58
CA SER A 7 0.77 -15.83 16.04
C SER A 7 -0.45 -15.44 15.20
N PRO A 8 -1.53 -14.98 15.82
CA PRO A 8 -2.75 -14.63 15.09
C PRO A 8 -2.44 -13.58 14.01
N VAL A 9 -3.06 -13.73 12.84
CA VAL A 9 -2.88 -12.79 11.73
C VAL A 9 -3.38 -11.41 12.13
N VAL A 10 -2.56 -10.39 11.88
CA VAL A 10 -2.94 -8.98 11.98
C VAL A 10 -2.85 -8.39 10.59
N GLY A 11 -4.01 -8.28 9.94
CA GLY A 11 -4.16 -7.59 8.67
C GLY A 11 -4.39 -6.09 8.87
N ARG A 12 -4.44 -5.33 7.78
CA ARG A 12 -4.76 -3.90 7.87
C ARG A 12 -5.56 -3.40 6.68
N PHE A 13 -6.41 -2.41 6.94
CA PHE A 13 -6.85 -1.43 5.96
C PHE A 13 -5.95 -0.21 6.05
N ALA A 14 -5.41 0.22 4.92
CA ALA A 14 -4.47 1.34 4.87
C ALA A 14 -4.78 2.27 3.69
N PRO A 15 -6.01 2.82 3.64
CA PRO A 15 -6.40 3.67 2.53
C PRO A 15 -5.95 5.13 2.72
N SER A 16 -5.64 5.79 1.59
CA SER A 16 -5.46 7.24 1.55
C SER A 16 -6.81 7.91 1.33
N PRO A 17 -7.30 8.74 2.26
CA PRO A 17 -8.62 9.36 2.20
C PRO A 17 -8.65 10.56 1.24
N SER A 18 -8.46 10.31 -0.04
CA SER A 18 -8.45 11.34 -1.11
C SER A 18 -9.79 11.50 -1.84
N GLY A 19 -10.86 10.93 -1.30
CA GLY A 19 -12.21 10.86 -1.83
C GLY A 19 -12.91 9.59 -1.37
N ARG A 20 -14.13 9.34 -1.85
CA ARG A 20 -14.84 8.08 -1.59
C ARG A 20 -14.08 6.90 -2.17
N LEU A 21 -14.27 5.73 -1.58
CA LEU A 21 -13.72 4.48 -2.07
C LEU A 21 -14.28 4.17 -3.47
N HIS A 22 -13.44 3.64 -4.33
CA HIS A 22 -13.82 3.10 -5.62
C HIS A 22 -13.74 1.57 -5.60
N LEU A 23 -14.30 0.93 -6.62
CA LEU A 23 -14.46 -0.52 -6.69
C LEU A 23 -13.16 -1.29 -6.44
N GLY A 24 -12.01 -0.82 -6.97
CA GLY A 24 -10.71 -1.45 -6.71
C GLY A 24 -10.25 -1.39 -5.26
N ASN A 25 -10.56 -0.28 -4.54
CA ASN A 25 -10.27 -0.19 -3.10
C ASN A 25 -11.16 -1.14 -2.30
N LEU A 26 -12.45 -1.22 -2.66
CA LEU A 26 -13.41 -2.12 -2.00
C LEU A 26 -12.99 -3.58 -2.15
N ALA A 27 -12.60 -3.96 -3.36
CA ALA A 27 -12.12 -5.30 -3.68
C ALA A 27 -10.88 -5.67 -2.85
N CYS A 28 -9.90 -4.78 -2.82
CA CYS A 28 -8.68 -4.98 -2.04
C CYS A 28 -8.98 -5.07 -0.54
N SER A 29 -9.91 -4.24 -0.03
CA SER A 29 -10.34 -4.30 1.38
C SER A 29 -11.09 -5.59 1.70
N LEU A 30 -11.95 -6.06 0.80
CA LEU A 30 -12.65 -7.34 0.96
C LEU A 30 -11.65 -8.50 1.07
N LEU A 31 -10.69 -8.61 0.16
CA LEU A 31 -9.68 -9.68 0.18
C LEU A 31 -8.78 -9.59 1.43
N ALA A 32 -8.39 -8.38 1.86
CA ALA A 32 -7.63 -8.19 3.08
C ALA A 32 -8.40 -8.65 4.31
N TRP A 33 -9.68 -8.32 4.37
CA TRP A 33 -10.57 -8.72 5.46
C TRP A 33 -10.78 -10.23 5.48
N LEU A 34 -11.09 -10.83 4.34
CA LEU A 34 -11.29 -12.28 4.20
C LEU A 34 -10.04 -13.06 4.60
N SER A 35 -8.86 -12.64 4.13
CA SER A 35 -7.59 -13.30 4.47
C SER A 35 -7.35 -13.30 5.98
N ALA A 36 -7.50 -12.15 6.63
CA ALA A 36 -7.30 -12.05 8.07
C ALA A 36 -8.35 -12.84 8.86
N ARG A 37 -9.64 -12.73 8.52
CA ARG A 37 -10.73 -13.41 9.23
C ARG A 37 -10.71 -14.93 9.03
N HIS A 38 -10.37 -15.41 7.83
CA HIS A 38 -10.19 -16.84 7.57
C HIS A 38 -9.10 -17.45 8.45
N ALA A 39 -8.04 -16.69 8.71
CA ALA A 39 -6.96 -17.09 9.62
C ALA A 39 -7.29 -16.86 11.11
N GLY A 40 -8.53 -16.51 11.48
CA GLY A 40 -8.92 -16.17 12.84
C GLY A 40 -8.27 -14.90 13.40
N GLY A 41 -7.81 -14.03 12.53
CA GLY A 41 -7.06 -12.82 12.83
C GLY A 41 -7.91 -11.57 13.01
N ARG A 42 -7.23 -10.42 13.16
CA ARG A 42 -7.83 -9.09 13.34
C ARG A 42 -7.38 -8.11 12.26
N ILE A 43 -8.12 -7.00 12.12
CA ILE A 43 -7.85 -5.92 11.16
C ILE A 43 -7.60 -4.61 11.91
N VAL A 44 -6.53 -3.93 11.54
CA VAL A 44 -6.22 -2.56 11.97
C VAL A 44 -6.58 -1.58 10.85
N LEU A 45 -7.27 -0.50 11.16
CA LEU A 45 -7.51 0.60 10.21
C LEU A 45 -6.49 1.71 10.45
N ARG A 46 -5.64 1.95 9.47
CA ARG A 46 -4.71 3.10 9.40
C ARG A 46 -5.15 4.06 8.31
N ILE A 47 -5.18 5.34 8.60
CA ILE A 47 -5.50 6.40 7.66
C ILE A 47 -4.19 6.97 7.10
N GLU A 48 -3.98 6.81 5.79
CA GLU A 48 -2.75 7.26 5.10
C GLU A 48 -2.92 8.68 4.54
N ASP A 49 -2.88 9.65 5.43
CA ASP A 49 -3.11 11.08 5.20
C ASP A 49 -1.82 11.94 5.31
N LEU A 50 -0.67 11.40 4.88
CA LEU A 50 0.61 12.13 4.86
C LEU A 50 0.54 13.47 4.10
N ASP A 51 -0.28 13.54 3.06
CA ASP A 51 -0.56 14.75 2.29
C ASP A 51 -1.92 15.31 2.73
N ALA A 52 -1.93 16.11 3.79
CA ALA A 52 -3.15 16.64 4.41
C ALA A 52 -4.00 17.51 3.46
N GLU A 53 -3.38 18.17 2.47
CA GLU A 53 -4.11 18.94 1.47
C GLU A 53 -4.97 18.05 0.56
N ARG A 54 -4.44 16.89 0.20
CA ARG A 54 -5.12 15.90 -0.66
C ARG A 54 -6.03 14.96 0.11
N CYS A 55 -5.82 14.85 1.43
CA CYS A 55 -6.48 13.88 2.31
C CYS A 55 -7.20 14.59 3.49
N PRO A 56 -8.19 15.45 3.25
CA PRO A 56 -8.94 16.11 4.31
C PRO A 56 -9.66 15.08 5.21
N ARG A 57 -9.71 15.34 6.52
CA ARG A 57 -10.29 14.46 7.55
C ARG A 57 -11.68 13.93 7.20
N LYS A 58 -12.55 14.75 6.62
CA LYS A 58 -13.90 14.35 6.20
C LYS A 58 -13.94 13.11 5.29
N TYR A 59 -12.90 12.86 4.50
CA TYR A 59 -12.85 11.67 3.67
C TYR A 59 -12.44 10.42 4.45
N ALA A 60 -11.75 10.57 5.59
CA ALA A 60 -11.51 9.44 6.48
C ALA A 60 -12.81 8.97 7.15
N ASP A 61 -13.65 9.91 7.59
CA ASP A 61 -14.96 9.60 8.16
C ASP A 61 -15.86 8.86 7.16
N LEU A 62 -15.93 9.37 5.90
CA LEU A 62 -16.68 8.72 4.83
C LEU A 62 -16.15 7.33 4.48
N LEU A 63 -14.85 7.13 4.58
CA LEU A 63 -14.20 5.84 4.34
C LEU A 63 -14.58 4.81 5.41
N GLU A 64 -14.62 5.21 6.69
CA GLU A 64 -15.08 4.35 7.78
C GLU A 64 -16.56 3.98 7.60
N GLU A 65 -17.40 4.94 7.20
CA GLU A 65 -18.80 4.67 6.85
C GLU A 65 -18.93 3.67 5.69
N ASP A 66 -18.11 3.84 4.65
CA ASP A 66 -18.11 2.99 3.47
C ASP A 66 -17.71 1.54 3.80
N LEU A 67 -16.65 1.35 4.60
CA LEU A 67 -16.23 0.03 5.07
C LEU A 67 -17.28 -0.62 5.96
N ALA A 68 -17.83 0.13 6.91
CA ALA A 68 -18.87 -0.38 7.83
C ALA A 68 -20.15 -0.77 7.07
N TRP A 69 -20.56 0.02 6.07
CA TRP A 69 -21.74 -0.28 5.27
C TRP A 69 -21.58 -1.58 4.47
N LEU A 70 -20.35 -1.91 4.02
CA LEU A 70 -20.06 -3.17 3.35
C LEU A 70 -19.93 -4.37 4.30
N GLY A 71 -20.01 -4.16 5.62
CA GLY A 71 -19.75 -5.21 6.61
C GLY A 71 -18.26 -5.47 6.87
N LEU A 72 -17.35 -4.65 6.33
CA LEU A 72 -15.90 -4.79 6.53
C LEU A 72 -15.47 -4.12 7.84
N VAL A 73 -15.82 -4.74 8.97
CA VAL A 73 -15.51 -4.23 10.31
C VAL A 73 -14.04 -4.47 10.67
N TRP A 74 -13.41 -3.46 11.29
CA TRP A 74 -12.05 -3.53 11.82
C TRP A 74 -12.06 -3.53 13.36
N ASP A 75 -10.99 -3.99 13.97
CA ASP A 75 -10.92 -4.21 15.42
C ASP A 75 -10.25 -3.04 16.15
N GLU A 76 -9.35 -2.32 15.45
CA GLU A 76 -8.51 -1.29 16.02
C GLU A 76 -8.21 -0.21 14.96
N GLY A 77 -7.99 1.03 15.39
CA GLY A 77 -7.58 2.13 14.51
C GLY A 77 -8.72 2.98 13.97
N GLY A 78 -8.41 3.96 13.14
CA GLY A 78 -9.35 4.98 12.71
C GLY A 78 -9.97 5.72 13.90
N SER A 79 -11.27 5.98 13.85
CA SER A 79 -12.03 6.62 14.93
C SER A 79 -12.21 5.73 16.18
N ARG A 80 -12.04 4.40 16.05
CA ARG A 80 -12.11 3.48 17.19
C ARG A 80 -10.93 3.60 18.15
N GLY A 81 -9.76 4.09 17.66
CA GLY A 81 -8.55 4.12 18.45
C GLY A 81 -8.01 2.73 18.77
N GLY A 82 -7.23 2.62 19.85
CA GLY A 82 -6.64 1.36 20.31
C GLY A 82 -5.24 1.54 20.88
N PRO A 83 -4.51 0.44 21.18
CA PRO A 83 -3.22 0.48 21.86
C PRO A 83 -2.03 0.93 21.00
N HIS A 84 -2.14 0.92 19.66
CA HIS A 84 -1.02 1.21 18.75
C HIS A 84 -1.16 2.58 18.05
N GLY A 85 -1.90 3.54 18.63
CA GLY A 85 -2.01 4.90 18.10
C GLY A 85 -0.69 5.65 18.01
N PRO A 86 -0.64 6.74 17.24
CA PRO A 86 -1.69 7.33 16.39
C PRO A 86 -1.99 6.47 15.15
N TYR A 87 -3.23 6.57 14.62
CA TYR A 87 -3.66 5.82 13.43
C TYR A 87 -3.78 6.67 12.18
N TYR A 88 -3.52 7.96 12.29
CA TYR A 88 -3.44 8.91 11.19
C TYR A 88 -1.97 9.21 10.93
N GLN A 89 -1.50 9.02 9.70
CA GLN A 89 -0.08 9.21 9.36
C GLN A 89 0.38 10.68 9.55
N SER A 90 -0.53 11.64 9.37
CA SER A 90 -0.27 13.06 9.64
C SER A 90 0.13 13.35 11.09
N GLU A 91 -0.24 12.49 12.02
CA GLU A 91 0.07 12.60 13.45
C GLU A 91 1.38 11.88 13.84
N CYS A 92 2.04 11.18 12.90
CA CYS A 92 3.17 10.28 13.17
C CYS A 92 4.56 10.89 12.87
N ALA A 93 4.66 12.20 12.63
CA ALA A 93 5.90 12.85 12.18
C ALA A 93 7.13 12.56 13.07
N GLU A 94 6.97 12.54 14.40
CA GLU A 94 8.06 12.23 15.34
C GLU A 94 8.50 10.77 15.25
N ILE A 95 7.56 9.87 15.00
CA ILE A 95 7.82 8.43 14.86
C ILE A 95 8.68 8.20 13.62
N TYR A 96 8.30 8.81 12.49
CA TYR A 96 9.05 8.72 11.24
C TYR A 96 10.41 9.41 11.34
N THR A 97 10.50 10.52 12.10
CA THR A 97 11.77 11.21 12.33
C THR A 97 12.78 10.28 13.01
N ARG A 98 12.36 9.51 14.02
CA ARG A 98 13.25 8.54 14.69
C ARG A 98 13.76 7.46 13.73
N ALA A 99 12.86 6.88 12.93
CA ALA A 99 13.25 5.88 11.93
C ALA A 99 14.20 6.48 10.85
N TYR A 100 13.93 7.69 10.40
CA TYR A 100 14.81 8.42 9.48
C TYR A 100 16.20 8.64 10.07
N GLN A 101 16.29 9.08 11.34
CA GLN A 101 17.57 9.30 12.04
C GLN A 101 18.37 8.01 12.21
N MET A 102 17.72 6.87 12.43
CA MET A 102 18.40 5.56 12.45
C MET A 102 19.06 5.24 11.10
N LEU A 103 18.40 5.54 9.98
CA LEU A 103 18.96 5.35 8.63
C LEU A 103 20.07 6.37 8.32
N GLU A 104 19.91 7.60 8.76
CA GLU A 104 20.90 8.67 8.61
C GLU A 104 22.19 8.36 9.40
N ALA A 105 22.07 7.86 10.63
CA ALA A 105 23.20 7.44 11.46
C ALA A 105 24.01 6.27 10.85
N GLN A 106 23.38 5.46 10.00
CA GLN A 106 24.04 4.40 9.23
C GLN A 106 24.76 4.93 7.97
N GLY A 107 24.70 6.24 7.69
CA GLY A 107 25.28 6.85 6.48
C GLY A 107 24.53 6.50 5.18
N LEU A 108 23.31 6.00 5.28
CA LEU A 108 22.53 5.54 4.14
C LEU A 108 21.68 6.64 3.49
N VAL A 109 21.59 7.82 4.11
CA VAL A 109 20.75 8.92 3.66
C VAL A 109 21.58 10.02 3.02
N TYR A 110 21.11 10.56 1.91
CA TYR A 110 21.78 11.69 1.25
C TYR A 110 20.76 12.68 0.65
N PRO A 111 21.15 13.96 0.51
CA PRO A 111 20.30 15.00 -0.06
C PRO A 111 20.22 14.90 -1.58
N CYS A 112 19.00 15.03 -2.13
CA CYS A 112 18.73 15.06 -3.56
C CYS A 112 18.10 16.37 -3.98
N PHE A 113 18.70 17.03 -4.97
CA PHE A 113 18.29 18.35 -5.47
C PHE A 113 17.60 18.28 -6.84
N CYS A 114 17.39 17.09 -7.39
CA CYS A 114 16.75 16.91 -8.70
C CYS A 114 15.29 17.40 -8.69
N SER A 115 14.86 18.01 -9.79
CA SER A 115 13.46 18.29 -10.07
C SER A 115 12.80 17.09 -10.75
N ARG A 116 11.46 17.04 -10.75
CA ARG A 116 10.71 16.00 -11.51
C ARG A 116 11.07 16.02 -13.00
N ALA A 117 11.19 17.20 -13.60
CA ALA A 117 11.57 17.35 -15.00
C ALA A 117 12.96 16.75 -15.30
N GLN A 118 13.95 16.97 -14.43
CA GLN A 118 15.27 16.39 -14.57
C GLN A 118 15.27 14.85 -14.46
N LEU A 119 14.41 14.29 -13.63
CA LEU A 119 14.27 12.82 -13.49
C LEU A 119 13.66 12.22 -14.77
N HIS A 120 12.65 12.86 -15.35
CA HIS A 120 12.02 12.39 -16.59
C HIS A 120 12.89 12.62 -17.84
N ALA A 121 13.72 13.67 -17.86
CA ALA A 121 14.63 13.94 -18.97
C ALA A 121 15.85 13.00 -18.98
N ALA A 122 16.25 12.44 -17.84
CA ALA A 122 17.23 11.38 -17.80
C ALA A 122 16.60 10.14 -18.47
N SER A 123 17.29 9.56 -19.47
CA SER A 123 16.85 8.32 -20.15
C SER A 123 16.97 7.10 -19.21
N ALA A 124 16.36 7.20 -18.05
CA ALA A 124 16.40 6.17 -17.03
C ALA A 124 15.38 5.07 -17.35
N PRO A 125 15.68 3.80 -17.06
CA PRO A 125 14.71 2.73 -17.17
C PRO A 125 13.51 3.04 -16.28
N HIS A 126 12.33 2.57 -16.67
CA HIS A 126 11.13 2.63 -15.87
C HIS A 126 11.04 1.41 -14.96
N THR A 127 10.55 1.60 -13.75
CA THR A 127 10.16 0.49 -12.86
C THR A 127 8.95 -0.25 -13.45
N SER A 128 8.67 -1.45 -12.96
CA SER A 128 7.50 -2.24 -13.37
C SER A 128 6.16 -1.51 -13.14
N ASP A 129 6.14 -0.53 -12.23
CA ASP A 129 5.00 0.35 -11.95
C ASP A 129 4.97 1.64 -12.82
N GLY A 130 5.86 1.74 -13.81
CA GLY A 130 5.97 2.89 -14.72
C GLY A 130 6.70 4.11 -14.14
N ASN A 131 7.23 4.02 -12.93
CA ASN A 131 8.03 5.09 -12.35
C ASN A 131 9.46 5.09 -12.93
N VAL A 132 10.09 6.26 -12.96
CA VAL A 132 11.47 6.40 -13.42
C VAL A 132 12.43 5.92 -12.33
N VAL A 133 13.31 4.97 -12.67
CA VAL A 133 14.41 4.57 -11.79
C VAL A 133 15.37 5.74 -11.63
N TYR A 134 15.69 6.10 -10.41
CA TYR A 134 16.58 7.23 -10.13
C TYR A 134 18.02 6.92 -10.55
N PRO A 135 18.65 7.74 -11.43
CA PRO A 135 19.98 7.47 -11.99
C PRO A 135 21.15 7.77 -11.03
N GLY A 136 20.89 8.13 -9.76
CA GLY A 136 21.93 8.40 -8.78
C GLY A 136 22.59 9.79 -8.87
N THR A 137 22.04 10.73 -9.63
CA THR A 137 22.65 12.06 -9.93
C THR A 137 23.20 12.81 -8.70
N CYS A 138 22.55 12.69 -7.54
CA CYS A 138 23.00 13.36 -6.30
C CYS A 138 23.66 12.41 -5.30
N ARG A 139 23.85 11.14 -5.68
CA ARG A 139 24.28 10.08 -4.75
C ARG A 139 25.67 10.34 -4.17
N ASP A 140 26.58 10.86 -4.99
CA ASP A 140 28.00 11.01 -4.64
C ASP A 140 28.46 12.48 -4.67
N LEU A 141 27.55 13.41 -4.37
CA LEU A 141 27.90 14.82 -4.22
C LEU A 141 28.85 15.01 -3.04
N THR A 142 29.91 15.79 -3.26
CA THR A 142 30.82 16.21 -2.18
C THR A 142 30.14 17.17 -1.22
N PRO A 143 30.63 17.31 0.02
CA PRO A 143 30.11 18.29 0.98
C PRO A 143 30.06 19.72 0.43
N ALA A 144 31.06 20.14 -0.35
CA ALA A 144 31.10 21.46 -0.98
C ALA A 144 29.97 21.65 -2.00
N GLN A 145 29.75 20.66 -2.87
CA GLN A 145 28.63 20.67 -3.83
C GLN A 145 27.27 20.67 -3.14
N ILE A 146 27.12 19.93 -2.05
CA ILE A 146 25.89 19.92 -1.24
C ILE A 146 25.66 21.31 -0.63
N ALA A 147 26.69 21.93 -0.07
CA ALA A 147 26.60 23.27 0.53
C ALA A 147 26.20 24.33 -0.51
N GLU A 148 26.78 24.28 -1.71
CA GLU A 148 26.43 25.15 -2.82
C GLU A 148 24.97 24.99 -3.25
N LYS A 149 24.54 23.74 -3.49
CA LYS A 149 23.16 23.44 -3.91
C LYS A 149 22.11 23.82 -2.87
N ARG A 150 22.42 23.68 -1.57
CA ARG A 150 21.54 24.09 -0.47
C ARG A 150 21.26 25.61 -0.43
N ARG A 151 22.14 26.45 -0.99
CA ARG A 151 21.90 27.89 -1.11
C ARG A 151 20.77 28.22 -2.08
N VAL A 152 20.51 27.33 -3.04
CA VAL A 152 19.54 27.54 -4.11
C VAL A 152 18.25 26.75 -3.88
N LYS A 153 18.35 25.56 -3.27
CA LYS A 153 17.20 24.64 -3.18
C LYS A 153 17.23 23.80 -1.91
N VAL A 154 16.06 23.67 -1.27
CA VAL A 154 15.84 22.71 -0.19
C VAL A 154 15.85 21.29 -0.78
N PRO A 155 16.68 20.37 -0.26
CA PRO A 155 16.75 19.01 -0.78
C PRO A 155 15.60 18.15 -0.28
N ALA A 156 15.22 17.18 -1.10
CA ALA A 156 14.61 15.94 -0.62
C ALA A 156 15.71 14.98 -0.15
N TYR A 157 15.35 13.92 0.56
CA TYR A 157 16.31 12.95 1.06
C TYR A 157 15.99 11.55 0.53
N ARG A 158 17.03 10.86 0.04
CA ARG A 158 16.93 9.50 -0.50
C ARG A 158 17.71 8.49 0.33
N LEU A 159 17.24 7.25 0.29
CA LEU A 159 17.95 6.09 0.79
C LEU A 159 18.89 5.55 -0.30
N ARG A 160 20.15 5.27 0.07
CA ARG A 160 21.08 4.50 -0.76
C ARG A 160 20.67 3.04 -0.75
N VAL A 161 20.54 2.45 -1.93
CA VAL A 161 20.28 1.00 -2.07
C VAL A 161 21.52 0.30 -2.63
N PRO A 162 21.77 -0.96 -2.24
CA PRO A 162 22.85 -1.79 -2.82
C PRO A 162 22.42 -2.39 -4.16
N ASP A 163 23.41 -2.85 -4.96
CA ASP A 163 23.16 -3.75 -6.09
C ASP A 163 22.92 -5.17 -5.54
N GLU A 164 21.71 -5.41 -5.09
CA GLU A 164 21.29 -6.65 -4.44
C GLU A 164 19.89 -7.06 -4.91
N VAL A 165 19.71 -8.36 -5.12
CA VAL A 165 18.40 -8.94 -5.46
C VAL A 165 17.67 -9.31 -4.18
N ILE A 166 16.48 -8.78 -4.00
CA ILE A 166 15.53 -9.19 -2.96
C ILE A 166 14.52 -10.15 -3.58
N THR A 167 14.46 -11.35 -3.04
CA THR A 167 13.48 -12.39 -3.44
C THR A 167 12.51 -12.63 -2.30
N PHE A 168 11.22 -12.65 -2.62
CA PHE A 168 10.15 -12.95 -1.66
C PHE A 168 9.05 -13.78 -2.31
N ARG A 169 8.29 -14.50 -1.48
CA ARG A 169 7.09 -15.21 -1.91
C ARG A 169 5.86 -14.39 -1.53
N ASP A 170 5.14 -13.98 -2.56
CA ASP A 170 3.85 -13.33 -2.40
C ASP A 170 2.73 -14.37 -2.26
N GLY A 171 1.75 -14.11 -1.38
CA GLY A 171 0.66 -15.03 -1.10
C GLY A 171 -0.28 -15.26 -2.27
N CYS A 172 -0.42 -14.29 -3.17
CA CYS A 172 -1.24 -14.42 -4.38
C CYS A 172 -0.37 -14.56 -5.63
N MET A 173 0.57 -13.63 -5.86
CA MET A 173 1.36 -13.53 -7.11
C MET A 173 2.53 -14.52 -7.19
N GLY A 174 2.84 -15.25 -6.12
CA GLY A 174 3.87 -16.28 -6.10
C GLY A 174 5.28 -15.74 -5.87
N LEU A 175 6.30 -16.35 -6.48
CA LEU A 175 7.70 -15.94 -6.29
C LEU A 175 8.01 -14.69 -7.11
N HIS A 176 8.58 -13.68 -6.44
CA HIS A 176 8.96 -12.42 -7.06
C HIS A 176 10.38 -12.02 -6.65
N SER A 177 11.13 -11.39 -7.56
CA SER A 177 12.51 -10.96 -7.33
C SER A 177 12.73 -9.60 -7.99
N GLU A 178 13.37 -8.67 -7.28
CA GLU A 178 13.75 -7.35 -7.81
C GLU A 178 15.17 -7.00 -7.35
N ASN A 179 15.96 -6.42 -8.25
CA ASN A 179 17.23 -5.84 -7.91
C ASN A 179 17.03 -4.40 -7.40
N LEU A 180 17.42 -4.13 -6.16
CA LEU A 180 17.19 -2.84 -5.52
C LEU A 180 17.78 -1.66 -6.30
N LEU A 181 18.97 -1.80 -6.86
CA LEU A 181 19.61 -0.69 -7.58
C LEU A 181 19.08 -0.54 -9.01
N ARG A 182 18.91 -1.65 -9.72
CA ARG A 182 18.58 -1.64 -11.16
C ARG A 182 17.11 -1.45 -11.44
N ASP A 183 16.26 -2.10 -10.61
CA ASP A 183 14.81 -2.10 -10.82
C ASP A 183 14.11 -1.05 -9.96
N CYS A 184 14.63 -0.73 -8.78
CA CYS A 184 14.03 0.22 -7.83
C CYS A 184 14.73 1.58 -7.81
N GLY A 185 16.06 1.59 -7.81
CA GLY A 185 16.88 2.79 -7.60
C GLY A 185 16.78 3.36 -6.18
N ASP A 186 17.62 4.34 -5.87
CA ASP A 186 17.53 5.07 -4.60
C ASP A 186 16.20 5.81 -4.51
N PHE A 187 15.45 5.61 -3.44
CA PHE A 187 14.10 6.14 -3.30
C PHE A 187 13.98 7.18 -2.17
N TYR A 188 12.94 7.98 -2.22
CA TYR A 188 12.71 9.03 -1.23
C TYR A 188 12.34 8.45 0.14
N LEU A 189 12.95 9.04 1.18
CA LEU A 189 12.54 8.90 2.58
C LEU A 189 11.78 10.14 3.06
N ARG A 190 12.19 11.34 2.57
CA ARG A 190 11.59 12.61 2.95
C ARG A 190 11.60 13.56 1.76
N ARG A 191 10.49 14.24 1.52
CA ARG A 191 10.32 15.26 0.49
C ARG A 191 10.98 16.57 0.92
N ALA A 192 11.18 17.49 -0.05
CA ALA A 192 11.76 18.81 0.23
C ALA A 192 10.85 19.71 1.10
N ASP A 193 9.55 19.49 1.09
CA ASP A 193 8.56 20.16 1.97
C ASP A 193 8.53 19.57 3.38
N GLY A 194 9.35 18.58 3.67
CA GLY A 194 9.46 17.93 4.98
C GLY A 194 8.57 16.72 5.20
N VAL A 195 7.63 16.44 4.30
CA VAL A 195 6.73 15.28 4.40
C VAL A 195 7.53 13.99 4.19
N PHE A 196 7.31 13.01 5.05
CA PHE A 196 7.90 11.69 4.89
C PHE A 196 7.30 10.92 3.71
N ALA A 197 8.10 10.11 3.06
CA ALA A 197 7.66 9.34 1.90
C ALA A 197 6.92 8.07 2.32
N TYR A 198 5.98 7.64 1.49
CA TYR A 198 5.16 6.44 1.66
C TYR A 198 5.97 5.21 2.09
N GLN A 199 7.10 4.93 1.42
CA GLN A 199 7.90 3.73 1.70
C GLN A 199 8.39 3.64 3.15
N LEU A 200 8.82 4.77 3.75
CA LEU A 200 9.23 4.80 5.14
C LEU A 200 8.03 4.71 6.09
N ALA A 201 7.00 5.49 5.83
CA ALA A 201 5.84 5.59 6.71
C ALA A 201 5.12 4.24 6.86
N VAL A 202 4.85 3.56 5.73
CA VAL A 202 4.13 2.27 5.76
C VAL A 202 4.90 1.19 6.51
N VAL A 203 6.22 1.10 6.34
CA VAL A 203 7.06 0.11 7.03
C VAL A 203 7.06 0.34 8.54
N VAL A 204 7.23 1.59 8.96
CA VAL A 204 7.24 1.95 10.37
C VAL A 204 5.89 1.71 11.01
N ASP A 205 4.80 2.05 10.32
CA ASP A 205 3.44 1.89 10.83
C ASP A 205 3.02 0.43 10.90
N ASP A 206 3.28 -0.38 9.87
CA ASP A 206 2.96 -1.80 9.88
C ASP A 206 3.69 -2.50 11.04
N ALA A 207 4.98 -2.17 11.26
CA ALA A 207 5.74 -2.76 12.35
C ALA A 207 5.21 -2.36 13.75
N ARG A 208 4.94 -1.06 14.01
CA ARG A 208 4.48 -0.59 15.32
C ARG A 208 3.04 -1.02 15.65
N MET A 209 2.22 -1.25 14.61
CA MET A 209 0.85 -1.76 14.76
C MET A 209 0.79 -3.30 14.85
N GLY A 210 1.95 -3.96 14.77
CA GLY A 210 2.05 -5.42 14.83
C GLY A 210 1.40 -6.12 13.64
N VAL A 211 1.37 -5.47 12.48
CA VAL A 211 0.84 -6.05 11.24
C VAL A 211 1.71 -7.23 10.81
N THR A 212 1.08 -8.38 10.61
CA THR A 212 1.76 -9.62 10.20
C THR A 212 1.42 -10.03 8.77
N GLU A 213 0.38 -9.40 8.18
CA GLU A 213 -0.01 -9.65 6.79
C GLU A 213 -0.45 -8.35 6.10
N VAL A 214 0.14 -8.09 4.95
CA VAL A 214 -0.15 -6.94 4.09
C VAL A 214 -0.82 -7.43 2.82
N VAL A 215 -2.14 -7.22 2.72
CA VAL A 215 -2.90 -7.40 1.47
C VAL A 215 -3.10 -6.02 0.82
N ARG A 216 -2.78 -5.91 -0.48
CA ARG A 216 -2.91 -4.66 -1.25
C ARG A 216 -2.94 -4.93 -2.76
N GLY A 217 -3.21 -3.93 -3.58
CA GLY A 217 -3.24 -4.06 -5.03
C GLY A 217 -1.89 -4.42 -5.65
N ALA A 218 -1.91 -5.16 -6.75
CA ALA A 218 -0.73 -5.63 -7.48
C ALA A 218 0.11 -4.48 -8.08
N ASP A 219 -0.45 -3.29 -8.23
CA ASP A 219 0.28 -2.07 -8.61
C ASP A 219 1.34 -1.63 -7.58
N LEU A 220 1.28 -2.16 -6.35
CA LEU A 220 2.28 -1.95 -5.31
C LEU A 220 3.27 -3.11 -5.14
N LEU A 221 3.21 -4.13 -6.00
CA LEU A 221 4.10 -5.30 -5.93
C LEU A 221 5.58 -4.89 -5.97
N SER A 222 5.94 -3.99 -6.87
CA SER A 222 7.29 -3.45 -7.02
C SER A 222 7.77 -2.62 -5.81
N SER A 223 6.88 -2.19 -4.93
CA SER A 223 7.26 -1.51 -3.69
C SER A 223 7.78 -2.45 -2.61
N THR A 224 7.50 -3.75 -2.73
CA THR A 224 7.76 -4.74 -1.67
C THR A 224 9.24 -4.93 -1.41
N ALA A 225 10.07 -5.02 -2.45
CA ALA A 225 11.52 -5.16 -2.28
C ALA A 225 12.14 -3.97 -1.52
N ARG A 226 11.70 -2.73 -1.82
CA ARG A 226 12.12 -1.51 -1.10
C ARG A 226 11.72 -1.55 0.37
N GLN A 227 10.51 -2.01 0.65
CA GLN A 227 9.98 -2.12 2.01
C GLN A 227 10.69 -3.22 2.79
N LEU A 228 10.91 -4.40 2.21
CA LEU A 228 11.69 -5.48 2.82
C LEU A 228 13.12 -5.02 3.16
N TYR A 229 13.73 -4.21 2.30
CA TYR A 229 15.03 -3.60 2.59
C TYR A 229 14.95 -2.64 3.78
N LEU A 230 13.92 -1.79 3.87
CA LEU A 230 13.70 -0.91 5.02
C LEU A 230 13.46 -1.69 6.32
N TYR A 231 12.64 -2.75 6.31
CA TYR A 231 12.45 -3.62 7.48
C TYR A 231 13.79 -4.15 7.99
N ARG A 232 14.64 -4.63 7.08
CA ARG A 232 15.99 -5.14 7.41
C ARG A 232 16.87 -4.06 8.01
N LEU A 233 16.94 -2.87 7.43
CA LEU A 233 17.77 -1.76 7.92
C LEU A 233 17.33 -1.22 9.27
N LEU A 234 16.04 -1.22 9.54
CA LEU A 234 15.46 -0.76 10.80
C LEU A 234 15.40 -1.87 11.88
N GLY A 235 15.82 -3.10 11.56
CA GLY A 235 15.75 -4.24 12.49
C GLY A 235 14.31 -4.65 12.83
N LEU A 236 13.35 -4.39 11.92
CA LEU A 236 11.94 -4.69 12.11
C LEU A 236 11.57 -6.03 11.46
N THR A 237 10.57 -6.70 12.01
CA THR A 237 10.02 -7.93 11.42
C THR A 237 9.10 -7.57 10.26
N ALA A 238 9.40 -8.08 9.06
CA ALA A 238 8.58 -7.86 7.89
C ALA A 238 7.31 -8.72 7.94
N PRO A 239 6.13 -8.20 7.54
CA PRO A 239 4.92 -8.98 7.37
C PRO A 239 5.01 -9.90 6.14
N ARG A 240 4.07 -10.83 6.01
CA ARG A 240 3.80 -11.52 4.76
C ARG A 240 3.05 -10.56 3.83
N PHE A 241 3.28 -10.71 2.53
CA PHE A 241 2.60 -9.90 1.51
C PHE A 241 1.72 -10.77 0.63
N ALA A 242 0.55 -10.26 0.26
CA ALA A 242 -0.30 -10.81 -0.78
C ALA A 242 -0.85 -9.67 -1.64
N HIS A 243 -0.52 -9.68 -2.92
CA HIS A 243 -0.96 -8.65 -3.85
C HIS A 243 -2.14 -9.16 -4.67
N CYS A 244 -3.30 -8.51 -4.48
CA CYS A 244 -4.49 -8.85 -5.26
C CYS A 244 -4.43 -8.25 -6.67
N PRO A 245 -4.89 -9.01 -7.69
CA PRO A 245 -4.97 -8.51 -9.05
C PRO A 245 -5.85 -7.27 -9.13
N LEU A 246 -5.53 -6.37 -10.06
CA LEU A 246 -6.31 -5.17 -10.28
C LEU A 246 -7.60 -5.51 -11.02
N LEU A 247 -8.67 -4.82 -10.68
CA LEU A 247 -9.88 -4.80 -11.49
C LEU A 247 -9.71 -3.79 -12.62
N LEU A 248 -9.97 -4.24 -13.82
CA LEU A 248 -9.95 -3.44 -15.04
C LEU A 248 -11.37 -3.27 -15.57
N ALA A 249 -11.62 -2.20 -16.31
CA ALA A 249 -12.85 -2.03 -17.07
C ALA A 249 -12.96 -3.15 -18.13
N PRO A 250 -14.16 -3.41 -18.69
CA PRO A 250 -14.35 -4.42 -19.73
C PRO A 250 -13.43 -4.27 -20.95
N ASP A 251 -13.00 -3.04 -21.25
CA ASP A 251 -12.06 -2.71 -22.33
C ASP A 251 -10.58 -2.86 -21.94
N GLY A 252 -10.28 -3.35 -20.74
CA GLY A 252 -8.91 -3.57 -20.22
C GLY A 252 -8.25 -2.32 -19.63
N ARG A 253 -8.90 -1.17 -19.59
CA ARG A 253 -8.36 0.03 -18.93
C ARG A 253 -8.41 -0.12 -17.42
N ARG A 254 -7.46 0.53 -16.73
CA ARG A 254 -7.55 0.70 -15.27
C ARG A 254 -8.83 1.45 -14.91
N LEU A 255 -9.53 0.97 -13.88
CA LEU A 255 -10.63 1.69 -13.29
C LEU A 255 -10.12 3.03 -12.75
N SER A 256 -10.72 4.12 -13.20
CA SER A 256 -10.30 5.47 -12.81
C SER A 256 -11.43 6.23 -12.13
N LYS A 257 -11.06 7.24 -11.32
CA LYS A 257 -12.03 8.16 -10.71
C LYS A 257 -12.87 8.93 -11.74
N ARG A 258 -12.48 8.92 -13.03
CA ARG A 258 -13.21 9.54 -14.14
C ARG A 258 -14.37 8.66 -14.63
N ASP A 259 -14.30 7.37 -14.38
CA ASP A 259 -15.40 6.44 -14.63
C ASP A 259 -16.40 6.55 -13.46
N GLY A 260 -17.09 7.69 -13.36
CA GLY A 260 -17.90 8.11 -12.21
C GLY A 260 -18.92 7.08 -11.70
N ASP A 261 -19.26 6.08 -12.51
CA ASP A 261 -20.18 5.00 -12.17
C ASP A 261 -19.62 3.98 -11.15
N GLN A 262 -18.31 3.99 -10.84
CA GLN A 262 -17.66 3.01 -10.00
C GLN A 262 -17.23 3.54 -8.63
N SER A 263 -17.63 4.76 -8.27
CA SER A 263 -17.53 5.22 -6.87
C SER A 263 -18.56 4.48 -6.01
N LEU A 264 -18.21 4.20 -4.75
CA LEU A 264 -19.16 3.54 -3.86
C LEU A 264 -20.46 4.34 -3.70
N GLU A 265 -20.43 5.67 -3.79
CA GLU A 265 -21.62 6.51 -3.76
C GLU A 265 -22.62 6.14 -4.86
N ASN A 266 -22.13 5.98 -6.09
CA ASN A 266 -22.95 5.60 -7.24
C ASN A 266 -23.39 4.12 -7.19
N LEU A 267 -22.51 3.25 -6.69
CA LEU A 267 -22.83 1.83 -6.50
C LEU A 267 -23.93 1.63 -5.45
N ARG A 268 -23.88 2.35 -4.32
CA ARG A 268 -24.92 2.31 -3.27
C ARG A 268 -26.30 2.77 -3.75
N ALA A 269 -26.36 3.58 -4.79
CA ALA A 269 -27.64 3.99 -5.39
C ALA A 269 -28.28 2.88 -6.24
N LYS A 270 -27.49 1.89 -6.68
CA LYS A 270 -27.92 0.82 -7.60
C LYS A 270 -27.98 -0.56 -6.92
N TYR A 271 -27.15 -0.80 -5.92
CA TYR A 271 -26.91 -2.11 -5.32
C TYR A 271 -26.92 -2.07 -3.80
N THR A 272 -27.29 -3.19 -3.18
CA THR A 272 -27.07 -3.42 -1.75
C THR A 272 -25.60 -3.75 -1.47
N ALA A 273 -25.20 -3.76 -0.19
CA ALA A 273 -23.85 -4.14 0.21
C ALA A 273 -23.54 -5.60 -0.18
N GLU A 274 -24.51 -6.48 0.06
CA GLU A 274 -24.40 -7.92 -0.27
C GLU A 274 -24.27 -8.17 -1.78
N GLU A 275 -24.97 -7.40 -2.60
CA GLU A 275 -24.85 -7.49 -4.07
C GLU A 275 -23.46 -7.06 -4.52
N ILE A 276 -22.90 -5.97 -3.95
CA ILE A 276 -21.54 -5.54 -4.28
C ILE A 276 -20.52 -6.58 -3.83
N VAL A 277 -20.62 -7.08 -2.61
CA VAL A 277 -19.72 -8.11 -2.07
C VAL A 277 -19.79 -9.38 -2.91
N GLY A 278 -21.00 -9.82 -3.27
CA GLY A 278 -21.20 -11.00 -4.12
C GLY A 278 -20.59 -10.84 -5.52
N LYS A 279 -20.80 -9.69 -6.16
CA LYS A 279 -20.19 -9.38 -7.46
C LYS A 279 -18.65 -9.35 -7.40
N LEU A 280 -18.08 -8.77 -6.34
CA LEU A 280 -16.63 -8.79 -6.11
C LEU A 280 -16.12 -10.21 -5.87
N ALA A 281 -16.82 -11.00 -5.04
CA ALA A 281 -16.46 -12.38 -4.79
C ALA A 281 -16.46 -13.21 -6.09
N TYR A 282 -17.45 -13.01 -6.95
CA TYR A 282 -17.50 -13.64 -8.27
C TYR A 282 -16.33 -13.21 -9.15
N ALA A 283 -16.03 -11.91 -9.24
CA ALA A 283 -14.92 -11.40 -10.04
C ALA A 283 -13.56 -12.01 -9.62
N TYR A 284 -13.37 -12.27 -8.32
CA TYR A 284 -12.16 -12.89 -7.78
C TYR A 284 -12.21 -14.42 -7.71
N GLY A 285 -13.21 -15.07 -8.29
CA GLY A 285 -13.32 -16.53 -8.33
C GLY A 285 -13.63 -17.18 -6.97
N LEU A 286 -14.11 -16.42 -6.00
CA LEU A 286 -14.50 -16.93 -4.68
C LEU A 286 -15.88 -17.58 -4.68
N GLN A 287 -16.69 -17.34 -5.71
CA GLN A 287 -17.98 -17.99 -5.97
C GLN A 287 -18.24 -18.08 -7.49
N GLU A 288 -19.16 -18.97 -7.88
CA GLU A 288 -19.43 -19.29 -9.29
C GLU A 288 -20.39 -18.30 -9.98
N GLU A 289 -21.24 -17.61 -9.19
CA GLU A 289 -22.25 -16.69 -9.70
C GLU A 289 -22.20 -15.35 -8.92
N PRO A 290 -22.61 -14.23 -9.50
CA PRO A 290 -22.61 -12.92 -8.81
C PRO A 290 -23.81 -12.76 -7.85
N ALA A 291 -24.11 -13.80 -7.08
CA ALA A 291 -25.19 -13.81 -6.09
C ALA A 291 -24.84 -12.96 -4.86
N PRO A 292 -25.81 -12.27 -4.22
CA PRO A 292 -25.57 -11.48 -3.02
C PRO A 292 -24.97 -12.32 -1.87
N ARG A 293 -23.93 -11.80 -1.21
CA ARG A 293 -23.23 -12.46 -0.08
C ARG A 293 -22.76 -11.42 0.93
N THR A 294 -22.79 -11.77 2.22
CA THR A 294 -22.09 -10.96 3.22
C THR A 294 -20.61 -11.34 3.29
N PRO A 295 -19.69 -10.46 3.71
CA PRO A 295 -18.28 -10.81 3.89
C PRO A 295 -18.10 -12.04 4.81
N GLU A 296 -18.84 -12.10 5.91
CA GLU A 296 -18.77 -13.20 6.87
C GLU A 296 -19.06 -14.56 6.22
N SER A 297 -20.03 -14.62 5.31
CA SER A 297 -20.42 -15.84 4.64
C SER A 297 -19.35 -16.38 3.69
N LEU A 298 -18.37 -15.57 3.32
CA LEU A 298 -17.25 -15.94 2.45
C LEU A 298 -16.01 -16.40 3.22
N VAL A 299 -15.96 -16.16 4.55
CA VAL A 299 -14.75 -16.41 5.36
C VAL A 299 -14.34 -17.87 5.36
N ALA A 300 -15.29 -18.80 5.52
CA ALA A 300 -14.98 -20.23 5.60
C ALA A 300 -14.38 -20.79 4.31
N ASP A 301 -14.85 -20.28 3.18
CA ASP A 301 -14.49 -20.78 1.83
C ASP A 301 -13.34 -19.99 1.19
N PHE A 302 -12.79 -18.99 1.88
CA PHE A 302 -11.72 -18.15 1.33
C PHE A 302 -10.43 -18.93 1.15
N SER A 303 -9.82 -18.80 -0.03
CA SER A 303 -8.47 -19.29 -0.32
C SER A 303 -7.82 -18.43 -1.38
N TRP A 304 -6.54 -18.07 -1.17
CA TRP A 304 -5.74 -17.40 -2.19
C TRP A 304 -5.53 -18.22 -3.47
N GLU A 305 -5.71 -19.53 -3.41
CA GLU A 305 -5.61 -20.40 -4.58
C GLU A 305 -6.75 -20.19 -5.59
N LYS A 306 -7.90 -19.70 -5.13
CA LYS A 306 -9.04 -19.36 -5.98
C LYS A 306 -8.87 -18.01 -6.69
N VAL A 307 -8.08 -17.10 -6.10
CA VAL A 307 -7.87 -15.75 -6.63
C VAL A 307 -6.96 -15.81 -7.86
N PRO A 308 -7.38 -15.24 -9.01
CA PRO A 308 -6.52 -15.17 -10.21
C PRO A 308 -5.19 -14.47 -9.93
N ARG A 309 -4.13 -14.85 -10.64
CA ARG A 309 -2.80 -14.24 -10.53
C ARG A 309 -2.50 -13.20 -11.60
N HIS A 310 -3.53 -12.70 -12.26
CA HIS A 310 -3.46 -11.69 -13.31
C HIS A 310 -4.60 -10.71 -13.14
N ASP A 311 -4.46 -9.50 -13.66
CA ASP A 311 -5.49 -8.48 -13.62
C ASP A 311 -6.79 -8.97 -14.25
N ILE A 312 -7.92 -8.54 -13.69
CA ILE A 312 -9.25 -9.06 -13.99
C ILE A 312 -10.04 -8.01 -14.76
N CYS A 313 -10.33 -8.28 -16.03
CA CYS A 313 -11.32 -7.50 -16.78
C CYS A 313 -12.72 -7.84 -16.28
N LEU A 314 -13.44 -6.84 -15.78
CA LEU A 314 -14.79 -7.02 -15.30
C LEU A 314 -15.71 -7.38 -16.49
N PRO A 315 -16.61 -8.37 -16.34
CA PRO A 315 -17.62 -8.63 -17.35
C PRO A 315 -18.51 -7.39 -17.59
N GLU A 316 -18.93 -7.21 -18.85
CA GLU A 316 -19.92 -6.15 -19.18
C GLU A 316 -21.20 -6.35 -18.36
N GLY A 317 -21.71 -5.27 -17.77
CA GLY A 317 -22.94 -5.29 -16.99
C GLY A 317 -22.84 -5.94 -15.61
N LEU A 318 -21.65 -6.27 -15.13
CA LEU A 318 -21.50 -6.80 -13.77
C LEU A 318 -21.83 -5.71 -12.71
N PHE A 319 -21.46 -4.43 -12.96
CA PHE A 319 -21.75 -3.27 -12.10
C PHE A 319 -22.46 -2.15 -12.85
#